data_2b3ec46ea55ba9d0b97f631b06d73e0e
#
_entry.id   2b3ec46ea55ba9d0b97f631b06d73e0e
#
_cell.length_a   1.000
_cell.length_b   1.000
_cell.length_c   1.000
_cell.angle_alpha   90.00
_cell.angle_beta   90.00
_cell.angle_gamma   90.00
#
_symmetry.space_group_name_H-M   'P 1'
#
loop_
_entity.id
_entity.type
_entity.pdbx_description
1 polymer ?
#
loop_
_entity_poly.entity_id
_entity_poly.type
_entity_poly.pdbx_seq_one_letter_code
_entity_poly.pdbx_strand_id
1 'polypeptide(L)'
;MKIEPENEYRDRRSLTNILGMAKRLLGVSIKENGVYADFTMGNGNDTLYIKKMCPSGTIYAFDIQPAALEATKKLLESEGCMDENVHLICDSHANFQKHIPENETLDGAIFNLGYLPGGDKSTTTKTSSTLTCLSGALDMLGPGGVAVVCVYPGHEEGAREGAAILELAEGFDRVGFDCLYHRLVNIPEAPFIVAFQKKIGKTPKFRKIGKISL
;
A
#
# COMPACT_ATOMS: atom_id res chain seq x y z
N MET A 1 28.67 -11.86 -7.84
CA MET A 1 29.13 -11.03 -6.72
C MET A 1 28.17 -11.31 -5.57
N LYS A 2 28.61 -12.03 -4.56
CA LYS A 2 27.75 -12.34 -3.38
C LYS A 2 27.51 -11.03 -2.65
N ILE A 3 26.26 -10.62 -2.54
CA ILE A 3 25.84 -9.48 -1.71
C ILE A 3 26.04 -9.93 -0.27
N GLU A 4 26.97 -9.28 0.43
CA GLU A 4 27.27 -9.62 1.82
C GLU A 4 26.10 -9.32 2.74
N PRO A 5 25.78 -10.21 3.68
CA PRO A 5 24.61 -10.05 4.58
C PRO A 5 24.64 -8.78 5.47
N GLU A 6 25.80 -8.16 5.64
CA GLU A 6 25.94 -6.89 6.38
C GLU A 6 25.27 -5.68 5.71
N ASN A 7 25.16 -5.66 4.37
CA ASN A 7 24.56 -4.53 3.67
C ASN A 7 23.03 -4.53 3.79
N GLU A 8 22.41 -5.72 3.77
CA GLU A 8 20.98 -5.89 3.98
C GLU A 8 20.55 -5.53 5.42
N TYR A 9 21.42 -5.81 6.40
CA TYR A 9 21.16 -5.51 7.82
C TYR A 9 21.29 -4.01 8.15
N ARG A 10 22.21 -3.31 7.47
CA ARG A 10 22.37 -1.84 7.59
C ARG A 10 21.19 -1.09 6.98
N ASP A 11 20.68 -1.54 5.84
CA ASP A 11 19.55 -0.90 5.16
C ASP A 11 18.25 -1.03 5.96
N ARG A 12 18.01 -2.18 6.60
CA ARG A 12 16.85 -2.40 7.47
C ARG A 12 16.77 -1.46 8.69
N ARG A 13 17.88 -0.87 9.11
CA ARG A 13 17.96 0.07 10.27
C ARG A 13 17.97 1.54 9.86
N SER A 14 17.97 1.83 8.56
CA SER A 14 18.00 3.19 8.07
C SER A 14 16.62 3.85 8.12
N LEU A 15 16.55 5.09 8.62
CA LEU A 15 15.34 5.91 8.52
C LEU A 15 14.98 6.25 7.07
N THR A 16 15.94 6.12 6.15
CA THR A 16 15.73 6.33 4.71
C THR A 16 15.13 5.13 4.00
N ASN A 17 15.05 3.95 4.65
CA ASN A 17 14.41 2.76 4.10
C ASN A 17 12.90 2.86 4.21
N ILE A 18 12.31 3.59 3.26
CA ILE A 18 10.87 3.86 3.20
C ILE A 18 10.05 2.55 3.10
N LEU A 19 10.49 1.59 2.29
CA LEU A 19 9.80 0.30 2.11
C LEU A 19 9.83 -0.55 3.37
N GLY A 20 10.97 -0.58 4.05
CA GLY A 20 11.10 -1.27 5.35
C GLY A 20 10.23 -0.63 6.43
N MET A 21 10.07 0.70 6.40
CA MET A 21 9.18 1.41 7.33
C MET A 21 7.70 1.13 7.01
N ALA A 22 7.33 1.14 5.73
CA ALA A 22 5.98 0.80 5.29
C ALA A 22 5.56 -0.61 5.76
N LYS A 23 6.44 -1.60 5.59
CA LYS A 23 6.22 -2.98 6.08
C LYS A 23 6.03 -3.05 7.59
N ARG A 24 6.79 -2.27 8.36
CA ARG A 24 6.62 -2.21 9.83
C ARG A 24 5.27 -1.59 10.23
N LEU A 25 4.83 -0.55 9.53
CA LEU A 25 3.54 0.08 9.78
C LEU A 25 2.39 -0.86 9.42
N LEU A 26 2.46 -1.53 8.26
CA LEU A 26 1.49 -2.55 7.89
C LEU A 26 1.47 -3.71 8.89
N GLY A 27 2.65 -4.08 9.41
CA GLY A 27 2.83 -5.15 10.40
C GLY A 27 2.00 -4.99 11.67
N VAL A 28 1.57 -3.76 12.00
CA VAL A 28 0.69 -3.48 13.16
C VAL A 28 -0.66 -4.19 13.03
N SER A 29 -1.15 -4.41 11.82
CA SER A 29 -2.44 -5.05 11.53
C SER A 29 -2.32 -6.52 11.08
N ILE A 30 -1.11 -7.05 10.94
CA ILE A 30 -0.93 -8.43 10.46
C ILE A 30 -1.36 -9.44 11.52
N LYS A 31 -2.22 -10.34 11.11
CA LYS A 31 -2.73 -11.48 11.89
C LYS A 31 -2.79 -12.75 11.03
N GLU A 32 -2.82 -13.92 11.65
CA GLU A 32 -2.61 -15.23 11.01
C GLU A 32 -3.53 -15.51 9.81
N ASN A 33 -4.82 -15.18 9.90
CA ASN A 33 -5.83 -15.43 8.87
C ASN A 33 -6.41 -14.13 8.32
N GLY A 34 -5.57 -13.08 8.19
CA GLY A 34 -6.01 -11.77 7.77
C GLY A 34 -6.23 -11.67 6.26
N VAL A 35 -6.92 -10.61 5.83
CA VAL A 35 -7.17 -10.27 4.43
C VAL A 35 -6.43 -8.99 4.09
N TYR A 36 -5.60 -9.04 3.06
CA TYR A 36 -4.72 -7.93 2.69
C TYR A 36 -4.84 -7.60 1.21
N ALA A 37 -4.62 -6.33 0.88
CA ALA A 37 -4.51 -5.90 -0.50
C ALA A 37 -3.16 -5.21 -0.75
N ASP A 38 -2.46 -5.64 -1.79
CA ASP A 38 -1.33 -4.94 -2.40
C ASP A 38 -1.82 -4.29 -3.69
N PHE A 39 -2.06 -3.00 -3.66
CA PHE A 39 -2.66 -2.27 -4.77
C PHE A 39 -1.67 -1.84 -5.86
N THR A 40 -0.40 -2.20 -5.70
CA THR A 40 0.70 -1.87 -6.61
C THR A 40 1.77 -2.96 -6.55
N MET A 41 1.39 -4.22 -6.87
CA MET A 41 2.24 -5.38 -6.59
C MET A 41 3.61 -5.34 -7.28
N GLY A 42 3.71 -4.74 -8.46
CA GLY A 42 4.96 -4.58 -9.19
C GLY A 42 5.75 -5.87 -9.33
N ASN A 43 6.94 -5.92 -8.72
CA ASN A 43 7.79 -7.11 -8.69
C ASN A 43 7.47 -8.09 -7.53
N GLY A 44 6.37 -7.89 -6.81
CA GLY A 44 5.84 -8.83 -5.81
C GLY A 44 6.49 -8.78 -4.41
N ASN A 45 7.38 -7.83 -4.13
CA ASN A 45 8.13 -7.80 -2.87
C ASN A 45 7.25 -7.54 -1.64
N ASP A 46 6.19 -6.74 -1.78
CA ASP A 46 5.27 -6.44 -0.69
C ASP A 46 4.24 -7.55 -0.55
N THR A 47 3.73 -8.08 -1.65
CA THR A 47 2.89 -9.29 -1.69
C THR A 47 3.57 -10.48 -1.01
N LEU A 48 4.86 -10.74 -1.34
CA LEU A 48 5.65 -11.80 -0.71
C LEU A 48 5.84 -11.55 0.79
N TYR A 49 6.14 -10.30 1.18
CA TYR A 49 6.27 -9.95 2.60
C TYR A 49 4.99 -10.26 3.37
N ILE A 50 3.83 -9.83 2.85
CA ILE A 50 2.53 -10.09 3.48
C ILE A 50 2.31 -11.60 3.61
N LYS A 51 2.53 -12.36 2.53
CA LYS A 51 2.32 -13.83 2.52
C LYS A 51 3.21 -14.55 3.52
N LYS A 52 4.46 -14.14 3.66
CA LYS A 52 5.39 -14.70 4.67
C LYS A 52 4.95 -14.38 6.11
N MET A 53 4.38 -13.21 6.33
CA MET A 53 3.90 -12.78 7.65
C MET A 53 2.52 -13.32 7.99
N CYS A 54 1.73 -13.68 6.99
CA CYS A 54 0.37 -14.21 7.11
C CYS A 54 0.17 -15.43 6.18
N PRO A 55 0.78 -16.58 6.48
CA PRO A 55 0.79 -17.74 5.57
C PRO A 55 -0.60 -18.27 5.22
N SER A 56 -1.55 -18.20 6.13
CA SER A 56 -2.94 -18.65 5.94
C SER A 56 -3.89 -17.53 5.49
N GLY A 57 -3.38 -16.31 5.31
CA GLY A 57 -4.18 -15.15 4.93
C GLY A 57 -4.48 -15.08 3.45
N THR A 58 -5.55 -14.34 3.12
CA THR A 58 -5.94 -14.01 1.75
C THR A 58 -5.27 -12.73 1.30
N ILE A 59 -4.70 -12.73 0.09
CA ILE A 59 -4.01 -11.58 -0.48
C ILE A 59 -4.55 -11.29 -1.87
N TYR A 60 -4.99 -10.05 -2.08
CA TYR A 60 -5.37 -9.51 -3.38
C TYR A 60 -4.27 -8.57 -3.85
N ALA A 61 -3.58 -8.91 -4.94
CA ALA A 61 -2.46 -8.12 -5.45
C ALA A 61 -2.77 -7.60 -6.87
N PHE A 62 -2.68 -6.29 -7.05
CA PHE A 62 -3.11 -5.60 -8.27
C PHE A 62 -1.93 -4.94 -8.97
N ASP A 63 -1.93 -5.04 -10.29
CA ASP A 63 -1.13 -4.21 -11.19
C ASP A 63 -1.80 -4.16 -12.56
N ILE A 64 -1.61 -3.04 -13.27
CA ILE A 64 -2.12 -2.89 -14.65
C ILE A 64 -1.22 -3.56 -15.68
N GLN A 65 0.01 -3.91 -15.30
CA GLN A 65 1.03 -4.43 -16.21
C GLN A 65 1.10 -5.96 -16.13
N PRO A 66 0.85 -6.70 -17.24
CA PRO A 66 1.00 -8.16 -17.26
C PRO A 66 2.39 -8.63 -16.81
N ALA A 67 3.44 -7.84 -17.12
CA ALA A 67 4.81 -8.16 -16.69
C ALA A 67 4.97 -8.18 -15.16
N ALA A 68 4.24 -7.33 -14.45
CA ALA A 68 4.23 -7.32 -12.98
C ALA A 68 3.60 -8.60 -12.41
N LEU A 69 2.50 -9.08 -13.01
CA LEU A 69 1.90 -10.36 -12.62
C LEU A 69 2.87 -11.51 -12.77
N GLU A 70 3.51 -11.60 -13.94
CA GLU A 70 4.46 -12.67 -14.22
C GLU A 70 5.67 -12.64 -13.27
N ALA A 71 6.18 -11.44 -12.97
CA ALA A 71 7.28 -11.26 -12.03
C ALA A 71 6.88 -11.68 -10.61
N THR A 72 5.72 -11.19 -10.14
CA THR A 72 5.16 -11.52 -8.82
C THR A 72 4.89 -13.01 -8.69
N LYS A 73 4.25 -13.62 -9.69
CA LYS A 73 3.98 -15.07 -9.71
C LYS A 73 5.26 -15.89 -9.57
N LYS A 74 6.27 -15.60 -10.42
CA LYS A 74 7.58 -16.28 -10.36
C LYS A 74 8.25 -16.13 -9.01
N LEU A 75 8.20 -14.93 -8.42
CA LEU A 75 8.77 -14.68 -7.10
C LEU A 75 8.07 -15.54 -6.04
N LEU A 76 6.75 -15.52 -5.99
CA LEU A 76 5.97 -16.29 -5.01
C LEU A 76 6.15 -17.80 -5.18
N GLU A 77 6.18 -18.31 -6.41
CA GLU A 77 6.45 -19.72 -6.71
C GLU A 77 7.86 -20.13 -6.24
N SER A 78 8.88 -19.31 -6.52
CA SER A 78 10.28 -19.60 -6.11
C SER A 78 10.47 -19.62 -4.60
N GLU A 79 9.63 -18.89 -3.86
CA GLU A 79 9.64 -18.79 -2.40
C GLU A 79 8.64 -19.76 -1.73
N GLY A 80 7.93 -20.59 -2.51
CA GLY A 80 6.90 -21.52 -2.00
C GLY A 80 5.71 -20.81 -1.34
N CYS A 81 5.42 -19.59 -1.79
CA CYS A 81 4.40 -18.70 -1.22
C CYS A 81 3.18 -18.49 -2.14
N MET A 82 3.07 -19.22 -3.27
CA MET A 82 1.93 -19.17 -4.17
C MET A 82 0.95 -20.28 -3.83
N ASP A 83 -0.27 -19.93 -3.43
CA ASP A 83 -1.36 -20.86 -3.13
C ASP A 83 -2.72 -20.26 -3.55
N GLU A 84 -3.83 -20.98 -3.24
CA GLU A 84 -5.21 -20.57 -3.58
C GLU A 84 -5.67 -19.28 -2.90
N ASN A 85 -5.01 -18.84 -1.84
CA ASN A 85 -5.33 -17.61 -1.11
C ASN A 85 -4.62 -16.39 -1.68
N VAL A 86 -3.78 -16.53 -2.71
CA VAL A 86 -3.12 -15.42 -3.39
C VAL A 86 -3.77 -15.16 -4.74
N HIS A 87 -4.41 -14.01 -4.86
CA HIS A 87 -5.10 -13.56 -6.07
C HIS A 87 -4.30 -12.47 -6.76
N LEU A 88 -3.65 -12.81 -7.88
CA LEU A 88 -2.92 -11.84 -8.72
C LEU A 88 -3.87 -11.30 -9.80
N ILE A 89 -4.07 -9.99 -9.82
CA ILE A 89 -5.11 -9.34 -10.61
C ILE A 89 -4.49 -8.31 -11.55
N CYS A 90 -4.64 -8.55 -12.88
CA CYS A 90 -4.21 -7.61 -13.92
C CYS A 90 -5.32 -6.61 -14.24
N ASP A 91 -5.51 -5.63 -13.37
CA ASP A 91 -6.48 -4.56 -13.54
C ASP A 91 -6.01 -3.32 -12.78
N SER A 92 -6.61 -2.18 -13.08
CA SER A 92 -6.41 -0.99 -12.28
C SER A 92 -6.90 -1.20 -10.84
N HIS A 93 -6.09 -0.81 -9.88
CA HIS A 93 -6.50 -0.82 -8.48
C HIS A 93 -7.78 0.02 -8.23
N ALA A 94 -8.09 0.99 -9.08
CA ALA A 94 -9.36 1.72 -8.99
C ALA A 94 -10.61 0.82 -9.21
N ASN A 95 -10.42 -0.35 -9.83
CA ASN A 95 -11.47 -1.33 -10.08
C ASN A 95 -11.54 -2.45 -9.01
N PHE A 96 -10.79 -2.35 -7.92
CA PHE A 96 -10.58 -3.45 -6.98
C PHE A 96 -11.90 -4.03 -6.41
N GLN A 97 -12.94 -3.20 -6.26
CA GLN A 97 -14.26 -3.63 -5.79
C GLN A 97 -14.96 -4.64 -6.71
N LYS A 98 -14.51 -4.80 -7.96
CA LYS A 98 -15.00 -5.86 -8.87
C LYS A 98 -14.37 -7.23 -8.56
N HIS A 99 -13.26 -7.25 -7.83
CA HIS A 99 -12.42 -8.42 -7.60
C HIS A 99 -12.41 -8.88 -6.15
N ILE A 100 -12.63 -7.96 -5.19
CA ILE A 100 -12.75 -8.28 -3.77
C ILE A 100 -14.24 -8.35 -3.43
N PRO A 101 -14.73 -9.43 -2.79
CA PRO A 101 -16.14 -9.55 -2.41
C PRO A 101 -16.61 -8.39 -1.54
N GLU A 102 -17.83 -7.91 -1.75
CA GLU A 102 -18.39 -6.75 -1.02
C GLU A 102 -18.47 -6.96 0.51
N ASN A 103 -18.62 -8.21 0.94
CA ASN A 103 -18.68 -8.58 2.35
C ASN A 103 -17.29 -8.84 2.96
N GLU A 104 -16.22 -8.73 2.18
CA GLU A 104 -14.87 -8.89 2.67
C GLU A 104 -14.42 -7.67 3.48
N THR A 105 -13.59 -7.91 4.48
CA THR A 105 -13.04 -6.85 5.33
C THR A 105 -11.53 -6.93 5.30
N LEU A 106 -10.88 -5.84 4.90
CA LEU A 106 -9.42 -5.78 4.85
C LEU A 106 -8.82 -5.54 6.23
N ASP A 107 -7.83 -6.34 6.58
CA ASP A 107 -6.99 -6.11 7.75
C ASP A 107 -5.82 -5.18 7.45
N GLY A 108 -5.40 -5.12 6.19
CA GLY A 108 -4.41 -4.17 5.76
C GLY A 108 -4.36 -3.97 4.25
N ALA A 109 -3.81 -2.82 3.87
CA ALA A 109 -3.59 -2.45 2.49
C ALA A 109 -2.24 -1.74 2.32
N ILE A 110 -1.58 -1.96 1.20
CA ILE A 110 -0.33 -1.28 0.86
C ILE A 110 -0.40 -0.69 -0.55
N PHE A 111 0.17 0.51 -0.70
CA PHE A 111 0.36 1.21 -1.95
C PHE A 111 1.81 1.66 -2.05
N ASN A 112 2.48 1.27 -3.11
CA ASN A 112 3.78 1.80 -3.51
C ASN A 112 3.56 2.60 -4.79
N LEU A 113 3.29 3.91 -4.67
CA LEU A 113 2.91 4.75 -5.79
C LEU A 113 4.10 5.02 -6.73
N GLY A 114 3.81 5.38 -7.98
CA GLY A 114 4.82 5.67 -8.98
C GLY A 114 4.81 4.66 -10.12
N TYR A 115 5.97 4.27 -10.60
CA TYR A 115 6.16 3.38 -11.74
C TYR A 115 6.90 2.10 -11.35
N LEU A 116 6.71 1.03 -12.13
CA LEU A 116 7.41 -0.24 -11.92
C LEU A 116 8.93 -0.04 -12.09
N PRO A 117 9.75 -0.39 -11.08
CA PRO A 117 11.21 -0.33 -11.22
C PRO A 117 11.70 -1.15 -12.41
N GLY A 118 12.42 -0.50 -13.34
CA GLY A 118 12.87 -1.11 -14.60
C GLY A 118 11.82 -1.13 -15.72
N GLY A 119 10.61 -0.67 -15.46
CA GLY A 119 9.53 -0.56 -16.44
C GLY A 119 9.48 0.80 -17.15
N ASP A 120 8.42 1.00 -17.94
CA ASP A 120 8.15 2.25 -18.64
C ASP A 120 7.69 3.33 -17.62
N LYS A 121 8.48 4.38 -17.47
CA LYS A 121 8.18 5.51 -16.58
C LYS A 121 6.93 6.31 -16.97
N SER A 122 6.43 6.16 -18.20
CA SER A 122 5.17 6.77 -18.63
C SER A 122 3.95 6.09 -17.98
N THR A 123 4.11 4.84 -17.58
CA THR A 123 3.10 4.07 -16.85
C THR A 123 3.30 4.27 -15.35
N THR A 124 2.69 5.32 -14.82
CA THR A 124 2.73 5.66 -13.39
C THR A 124 1.31 5.71 -12.82
N THR A 125 1.18 5.56 -11.51
CA THR A 125 -0.10 5.76 -10.81
C THR A 125 -0.66 7.16 -11.10
N LYS A 126 -1.96 7.30 -10.99
CA LYS A 126 -2.67 8.57 -11.24
C LYS A 126 -3.42 8.98 -9.99
N THR A 127 -3.37 10.25 -9.64
CA THR A 127 -4.04 10.82 -8.47
C THR A 127 -5.51 10.37 -8.37
N SER A 128 -6.24 10.41 -9.48
CA SER A 128 -7.67 10.03 -9.49
C SER A 128 -7.89 8.54 -9.18
N SER A 129 -7.13 7.63 -9.80
CA SER A 129 -7.24 6.19 -9.56
C SER A 129 -6.79 5.82 -8.14
N THR A 130 -5.73 6.46 -7.67
CA THR A 130 -5.21 6.26 -6.31
C THR A 130 -6.21 6.70 -5.25
N LEU A 131 -6.79 7.90 -5.37
CA LEU A 131 -7.79 8.38 -4.39
C LEU A 131 -9.07 7.53 -4.43
N THR A 132 -9.53 7.12 -5.60
CA THR A 132 -10.69 6.22 -5.72
C THR A 132 -10.45 4.90 -5.00
N CYS A 133 -9.28 4.28 -5.25
CA CYS A 133 -8.92 3.03 -4.61
C CYS A 133 -8.71 3.20 -3.10
N LEU A 134 -7.93 4.20 -2.68
CA LEU A 134 -7.62 4.44 -1.27
C LEU A 134 -8.90 4.72 -0.47
N SER A 135 -9.81 5.55 -0.96
CA SER A 135 -11.08 5.82 -0.28
C SER A 135 -11.90 4.55 -0.08
N GLY A 136 -12.07 3.74 -1.13
CA GLY A 136 -12.77 2.48 -1.02
C GLY A 136 -12.08 1.46 -0.11
N ALA A 137 -10.74 1.39 -0.16
CA ALA A 137 -9.97 0.52 0.72
C ALA A 137 -10.12 0.92 2.21
N LEU A 138 -10.12 2.23 2.51
CA LEU A 138 -10.33 2.73 3.87
C LEU A 138 -11.74 2.39 4.41
N ASP A 139 -12.76 2.43 3.53
CA ASP A 139 -14.11 1.99 3.89
C ASP A 139 -14.14 0.49 4.23
N MET A 140 -13.42 -0.33 3.46
CA MET A 140 -13.33 -1.78 3.67
C MET A 140 -12.41 -2.21 4.82
N LEU A 141 -11.58 -1.30 5.38
CA LEU A 141 -10.75 -1.66 6.53
C LEU A 141 -11.62 -2.08 7.72
N GLY A 142 -11.25 -3.19 8.33
CA GLY A 142 -11.80 -3.62 9.62
C GLY A 142 -11.25 -2.78 10.79
N PRO A 143 -11.86 -2.89 11.97
CA PRO A 143 -11.36 -2.26 13.17
C PRO A 143 -9.91 -2.68 13.48
N GLY A 144 -9.01 -1.70 13.64
CA GLY A 144 -7.57 -1.92 13.81
C GLY A 144 -6.78 -2.14 12.52
N GLY A 145 -7.46 -2.27 11.38
CA GLY A 145 -6.83 -2.41 10.06
C GLY A 145 -6.01 -1.18 9.67
N VAL A 146 -4.97 -1.41 8.87
CA VAL A 146 -4.01 -0.36 8.48
C VAL A 146 -3.86 -0.29 6.96
N ALA A 147 -4.01 0.90 6.39
CA ALA A 147 -3.59 1.18 5.02
C ALA A 147 -2.30 2.01 5.03
N VAL A 148 -1.32 1.61 4.22
CA VAL A 148 -0.02 2.28 4.12
C VAL A 148 0.22 2.72 2.69
N VAL A 149 0.52 4.00 2.50
CA VAL A 149 0.76 4.59 1.18
C VAL A 149 2.17 5.19 1.16
N CYS A 150 3.03 4.62 0.32
CA CYS A 150 4.34 5.18 0.00
C CYS A 150 4.21 6.13 -1.18
N VAL A 151 4.61 7.37 -1.00
CA VAL A 151 4.54 8.45 -1.99
C VAL A 151 5.94 8.86 -2.43
N TYR A 152 6.11 9.03 -3.74
CA TYR A 152 7.36 9.46 -4.37
C TYR A 152 7.17 10.81 -5.08
N PRO A 153 7.36 11.94 -4.38
CA PRO A 153 7.02 13.27 -4.89
C PRO A 153 8.01 13.85 -5.91
N GLY A 154 9.05 13.11 -6.28
CA GLY A 154 10.11 13.56 -7.19
C GLY A 154 9.70 13.84 -8.64
N HIS A 155 8.40 13.76 -8.96
CA HIS A 155 7.80 14.12 -10.25
C HIS A 155 6.41 14.72 -10.04
N GLU A 156 5.92 15.46 -11.05
CA GLU A 156 4.71 16.28 -10.94
C GLU A 156 3.48 15.49 -10.47
N GLU A 157 3.22 14.32 -11.06
CA GLU A 157 2.09 13.48 -10.66
C GLU A 157 2.24 12.92 -9.25
N GLY A 158 3.44 12.47 -8.87
CA GLY A 158 3.71 12.00 -7.50
C GLY A 158 3.57 13.11 -6.44
N ALA A 159 3.92 14.35 -6.79
CA ALA A 159 3.68 15.50 -5.93
C ALA A 159 2.18 15.79 -5.75
N ARG A 160 1.39 15.70 -6.85
CA ARG A 160 -0.08 15.83 -6.81
C ARG A 160 -0.73 14.72 -5.99
N GLU A 161 -0.35 13.46 -6.22
CA GLU A 161 -0.83 12.31 -5.43
C GLU A 161 -0.56 12.53 -3.94
N GLY A 162 0.67 12.92 -3.61
CA GLY A 162 1.07 13.16 -2.23
C GLY A 162 0.27 14.26 -1.55
N ALA A 163 0.05 15.38 -2.22
CA ALA A 163 -0.76 16.49 -1.69
C ALA A 163 -2.21 16.04 -1.45
N ALA A 164 -2.81 15.32 -2.40
CA ALA A 164 -4.18 14.85 -2.30
C ALA A 164 -4.37 13.79 -1.20
N ILE A 165 -3.39 12.89 -1.01
CA ILE A 165 -3.41 11.89 0.06
C ILE A 165 -3.28 12.55 1.44
N LEU A 166 -2.42 13.58 1.57
CA LEU A 166 -2.30 14.33 2.82
C LEU A 166 -3.58 15.09 3.14
N GLU A 167 -4.20 15.74 2.15
CA GLU A 167 -5.49 16.41 2.32
C GLU A 167 -6.59 15.42 2.76
N LEU A 168 -6.61 14.22 2.16
CA LEU A 168 -7.51 13.15 2.58
C LEU A 168 -7.27 12.76 4.05
N ALA A 169 -6.01 12.58 4.45
CA ALA A 169 -5.64 12.20 5.82
C ALA A 169 -6.03 13.27 6.85
N GLU A 170 -5.81 14.55 6.53
CA GLU A 170 -6.19 15.68 7.37
C GLU A 170 -7.71 15.84 7.51
N GLY A 171 -8.46 15.32 6.52
CA GLY A 171 -9.92 15.31 6.49
C GLY A 171 -10.57 14.38 7.49
N PHE A 172 -9.89 13.34 7.94
CA PHE A 172 -10.45 12.41 8.91
C PHE A 172 -10.52 13.02 10.32
N ASP A 173 -11.57 12.67 11.04
CA ASP A 173 -11.62 12.95 12.46
C ASP A 173 -10.79 11.91 13.24
N ARG A 174 -10.24 12.35 14.37
CA ARG A 174 -9.44 11.48 15.24
C ARG A 174 -10.25 10.38 15.94
N VAL A 175 -11.55 10.35 15.72
CA VAL A 175 -12.44 9.34 16.32
C VAL A 175 -12.47 8.08 15.47
N GLY A 176 -12.45 8.23 14.14
CA GLY A 176 -12.54 7.14 13.19
C GLY A 176 -11.19 6.57 12.75
N PHE A 177 -10.23 7.46 12.52
CA PHE A 177 -8.89 7.08 12.06
C PHE A 177 -7.80 7.77 12.87
N ASP A 178 -6.67 7.06 13.04
CA ASP A 178 -5.37 7.66 13.31
C ASP A 178 -4.61 7.75 11.99
N CYS A 179 -4.18 8.95 11.61
CA CYS A 179 -3.42 9.19 10.39
C CYS A 179 -1.99 9.58 10.77
N LEU A 180 -1.00 8.86 10.23
CA LEU A 180 0.42 9.08 10.49
C LEU A 180 1.09 9.59 9.21
N TYR A 181 1.85 10.67 9.31
CA TYR A 181 2.74 11.17 8.28
C TYR A 181 4.20 10.94 8.68
N HIS A 182 4.91 10.13 7.91
CA HIS A 182 6.33 9.83 8.12
C HIS A 182 7.17 10.35 6.96
N ARG A 183 8.05 11.33 7.22
CA ARG A 183 8.95 11.92 6.22
C ARG A 183 10.30 12.31 6.82
N LEU A 184 11.31 12.39 5.97
CA LEU A 184 12.60 13.00 6.31
C LEU A 184 12.47 14.52 6.20
N VAL A 185 12.63 15.23 7.32
CA VAL A 185 12.39 16.69 7.37
C VAL A 185 13.49 17.54 6.71
N ASN A 186 14.68 16.97 6.56
CA ASN A 186 15.86 17.62 5.99
C ASN A 186 16.09 17.32 4.49
N ILE A 187 15.19 16.55 3.86
CA ILE A 187 15.24 16.21 2.42
C ILE A 187 13.87 16.56 1.82
N PRO A 188 13.73 17.69 1.11
CA PRO A 188 12.42 18.22 0.69
C PRO A 188 11.60 17.28 -0.18
N GLU A 189 12.24 16.59 -1.13
CA GLU A 189 11.56 15.70 -2.11
C GLU A 189 11.75 14.21 -1.78
N ALA A 190 12.16 13.90 -0.55
CA ALA A 190 12.27 12.51 -0.14
C ALA A 190 10.91 11.79 -0.22
N PRO A 191 10.91 10.51 -0.58
CA PRO A 191 9.72 9.69 -0.41
C PRO A 191 9.21 9.74 1.02
N PHE A 192 7.89 9.64 1.17
CA PHE A 192 7.25 9.67 2.47
C PHE A 192 6.11 8.65 2.57
N ILE A 193 5.63 8.40 3.78
CA ILE A 193 4.51 7.50 4.02
C ILE A 193 3.36 8.27 4.66
N VAL A 194 2.14 7.97 4.19
CA VAL A 194 0.90 8.25 4.92
C VAL A 194 0.28 6.92 5.30
N ALA A 195 0.04 6.71 6.59
CA ALA A 195 -0.61 5.50 7.08
C ALA A 195 -1.92 5.87 7.78
N PHE A 196 -2.95 5.06 7.56
CA PHE A 196 -4.29 5.20 8.10
C PHE A 196 -4.61 3.97 8.93
N GLN A 197 -4.94 4.14 10.20
CA GLN A 197 -5.40 3.05 11.05
C GLN A 197 -6.85 3.29 11.47
N LYS A 198 -7.74 2.37 11.11
CA LYS A 198 -9.15 2.42 11.53
C LYS A 198 -9.29 2.06 13.00
N LYS A 199 -9.95 2.93 13.78
CA LYS A 199 -10.09 2.72 15.22
C LYS A 199 -11.10 1.64 15.56
N ILE A 200 -10.82 0.91 16.65
CA ILE A 200 -11.70 -0.14 17.15
C ILE A 200 -12.93 0.49 17.79
N GLY A 201 -14.12 0.01 17.42
CA GLY A 201 -15.39 0.39 18.04
C GLY A 201 -15.85 1.82 17.74
N LYS A 202 -15.33 2.45 16.69
CA LYS A 202 -15.70 3.80 16.26
C LYS A 202 -16.09 3.82 14.79
N THR A 203 -17.11 4.65 14.47
CA THR A 203 -17.49 4.91 13.06
C THR A 203 -16.76 6.17 12.60
N PRO A 204 -15.95 6.08 11.53
CA PRO A 204 -15.25 7.24 10.98
C PRO A 204 -16.26 8.34 10.55
N LYS A 205 -15.91 9.59 10.84
CA LYS A 205 -16.61 10.75 10.27
C LYS A 205 -15.60 11.58 9.50
N PHE A 206 -15.96 11.94 8.27
CA PHE A 206 -15.18 12.88 7.49
C PHE A 206 -15.49 14.31 7.97
N ARG A 207 -14.48 15.06 8.37
CA ARG A 207 -14.63 16.49 8.55
C ARG A 207 -14.87 17.08 7.16
N LYS A 208 -15.95 17.85 6.98
CA LYS A 208 -16.13 18.66 5.76
C LYS A 208 -14.97 19.66 5.67
N ILE A 209 -13.85 19.24 5.09
CA ILE A 209 -12.88 20.16 4.51
C ILE A 209 -13.55 20.64 3.22
N GLY A 210 -13.54 21.95 2.98
CA GLY A 210 -14.25 22.53 1.83
C GLY A 210 -13.96 21.76 0.55
N LYS A 211 -15.01 21.61 -0.27
CA LYS A 211 -15.10 20.80 -1.50
C LYS A 211 -13.75 20.42 -2.10
N ILE A 212 -13.35 19.14 -1.98
CA ILE A 212 -12.39 18.53 -2.90
C ILE A 212 -13.06 18.56 -4.27
N SER A 213 -12.64 19.46 -5.14
CA SER A 213 -13.04 19.42 -6.56
C SER A 213 -12.24 18.28 -7.20
N LEU A 214 -12.88 17.13 -7.38
CA LEU A 214 -12.41 16.05 -8.22
C LEU A 214 -12.40 16.48 -9.69
#